data_a07b3f368313bc48bf7feb3c46628324
#
_entry.id   a07b3f368313bc48bf7feb3c46628324
#
_cell.length_a   1.000
_cell.length_b   1.000
_cell.length_c   1.000
_cell.angle_alpha   90.00
_cell.angle_beta   90.00
_cell.angle_gamma   90.00
#
_symmetry.space_group_name_H-M   'P 1'
#
loop_
_entity.id
_entity.type
_entity.pdbx_description
1 polymer ?
#
loop_
_entity_poly.entity_id
_entity_poly.type
_entity_poly.pdbx_seq_one_letter_code
_entity_poly.pdbx_strand_id
1 'polypeptide(L)'
;MPSLNRIIMHRRSRRMIRDLDPRNLRAAEISGKWGEQFDFAVYDQFRYPEYDICDGPIRDAVGKPKKYDLVMANQVWEHLDRPYAATRHVRQMLKKGGHFWVAVPFFIPFHAAPNDCSRWSARGLKNLLIEAGFAADAVTSWQWGNRHCAQRNLEEVWPPEYETDTDPLDDDPAMPICAWALAQRT
;
A
#
# COMPACT_ATOMS: atom_id res chain seq x y z
N MET A 1 -18.28 -8.66 4.19
CA MET A 1 -18.49 -7.32 3.56
C MET A 1 -17.13 -6.62 3.37
N PRO A 2 -17.00 -5.54 2.59
CA PRO A 2 -15.73 -4.82 2.50
C PRO A 2 -15.40 -4.14 3.83
N SER A 3 -14.12 -4.08 4.19
CA SER A 3 -13.68 -3.36 5.40
C SER A 3 -13.93 -1.86 5.25
N LEU A 4 -14.55 -1.24 6.27
CA LEU A 4 -14.77 0.21 6.35
C LEU A 4 -13.45 0.98 6.18
N ASN A 5 -12.38 0.52 6.82
CA ASN A 5 -11.06 1.15 6.80
C ASN A 5 -10.41 1.22 5.40
N ARG A 6 -10.90 0.44 4.43
CA ARG A 6 -10.25 0.29 3.12
C ARG A 6 -11.15 0.67 1.95
N ILE A 7 -12.45 0.95 2.18
CA ILE A 7 -13.42 1.06 1.10
C ILE A 7 -13.10 2.20 0.12
N ILE A 8 -12.81 3.40 0.60
CA ILE A 8 -12.48 4.55 -0.25
C ILE A 8 -11.10 4.39 -0.87
N MET A 9 -10.11 3.98 -0.08
CA MET A 9 -8.76 3.69 -0.57
C MET A 9 -8.82 2.67 -1.71
N HIS A 10 -9.53 1.55 -1.55
CA HIS A 10 -9.67 0.53 -2.59
C HIS A 10 -10.42 1.05 -3.82
N ARG A 11 -11.51 1.84 -3.65
CA ARG A 11 -12.24 2.44 -4.78
C ARG A 11 -11.35 3.35 -5.63
N ARG A 12 -10.60 4.25 -4.98
CA ARG A 12 -9.69 5.19 -5.64
C ARG A 12 -8.49 4.46 -6.26
N SER A 13 -7.89 3.53 -5.54
CA SER A 13 -6.72 2.77 -6.01
C SER A 13 -7.05 1.86 -7.19
N ARG A 14 -8.25 1.24 -7.24
CA ARG A 14 -8.68 0.46 -8.42
C ARG A 14 -8.67 1.30 -9.68
N ARG A 15 -9.17 2.54 -9.60
CA ARG A 15 -9.13 3.45 -10.75
C ARG A 15 -7.69 3.77 -11.14
N MET A 16 -6.85 4.14 -10.18
CA MET A 16 -5.44 4.46 -10.43
C MET A 16 -4.68 3.32 -11.13
N ILE A 17 -4.87 2.08 -10.64
CA ILE A 17 -4.21 0.91 -11.25
C ILE A 17 -4.77 0.63 -12.64
N ARG A 18 -6.08 0.78 -12.87
CA ARG A 18 -6.68 0.63 -14.21
C ARG A 18 -6.16 1.66 -15.21
N ASP A 19 -5.93 2.89 -14.76
CA ASP A 19 -5.37 3.97 -15.59
C ASP A 19 -3.91 3.72 -16.01
N LEU A 20 -3.20 2.77 -15.37
CA LEU A 20 -1.87 2.29 -15.76
C LEU A 20 -1.89 1.20 -16.84
N ASP A 21 -3.07 0.78 -17.31
CA ASP A 21 -3.26 -0.33 -18.28
C ASP A 21 -2.64 -1.67 -17.83
N PRO A 22 -3.23 -2.35 -16.84
CA PRO A 22 -2.70 -3.57 -16.21
C PRO A 22 -2.32 -4.67 -17.20
N ARG A 23 -3.03 -4.82 -18.31
CA ARG A 23 -2.81 -5.89 -19.31
C ARG A 23 -1.41 -5.87 -19.94
N ASN A 24 -0.73 -4.72 -19.88
CA ASN A 24 0.60 -4.53 -20.38
C ASN A 24 1.67 -4.51 -19.28
N LEU A 25 1.28 -4.67 -18.01
CA LEU A 25 2.19 -4.55 -16.87
C LEU A 25 2.65 -5.93 -16.37
N ARG A 26 3.93 -6.00 -16.04
CA ARG A 26 4.47 -6.98 -15.14
C ARG A 26 4.37 -6.43 -13.72
N ALA A 27 3.50 -7.01 -12.90
CA ALA A 27 3.23 -6.59 -11.53
C ALA A 27 3.80 -7.56 -10.49
N ALA A 28 4.15 -7.04 -9.32
CA ALA A 28 4.45 -7.82 -8.12
C ALA A 28 3.62 -7.31 -6.94
N GLU A 29 3.22 -8.19 -6.05
CA GLU A 29 2.59 -7.82 -4.79
C GLU A 29 3.33 -8.41 -3.60
N ILE A 30 3.62 -7.57 -2.61
CA ILE A 30 4.30 -7.94 -1.38
C ILE A 30 3.24 -8.28 -0.33
N SER A 31 3.27 -9.52 0.18
CA SER A 31 2.43 -10.05 1.26
C SER A 31 0.93 -9.84 1.09
N GLY A 32 0.43 -9.84 -0.16
CA GLY A 32 -0.97 -9.62 -0.46
C GLY A 32 -1.48 -10.41 -1.66
N LYS A 33 -2.79 -10.19 -1.94
CA LYS A 33 -3.50 -10.74 -3.09
C LYS A 33 -4.51 -9.74 -3.68
N TRP A 34 -4.38 -8.47 -3.31
CA TRP A 34 -5.31 -7.45 -3.77
C TRP A 34 -5.23 -7.23 -5.29
N GLY A 35 -4.07 -7.51 -5.88
CA GLY A 35 -3.81 -7.43 -7.30
C GLY A 35 -4.52 -8.50 -8.14
N GLU A 36 -5.00 -9.60 -7.55
CA GLU A 36 -5.71 -10.69 -8.27
C GLU A 36 -6.96 -10.21 -9.03
N GLN A 37 -7.51 -9.05 -8.65
CA GLN A 37 -8.66 -8.44 -9.32
C GLN A 37 -8.34 -7.73 -10.65
N PHE A 38 -7.05 -7.63 -11.01
CA PHE A 38 -6.60 -6.98 -12.23
C PHE A 38 -6.02 -8.02 -13.20
N ASP A 39 -6.22 -7.78 -14.47
CA ASP A 39 -5.75 -8.64 -15.56
C ASP A 39 -4.33 -8.23 -15.96
N PHE A 40 -3.33 -8.54 -15.11
CA PHE A 40 -1.94 -8.23 -15.39
C PHE A 40 -1.33 -9.20 -16.42
N ALA A 41 -0.42 -8.69 -17.27
CA ALA A 41 0.36 -9.56 -18.18
C ALA A 41 1.19 -10.60 -17.42
N VAL A 42 1.75 -10.22 -16.29
CA VAL A 42 2.43 -11.09 -15.32
C VAL A 42 2.10 -10.58 -13.91
N TYR A 43 1.75 -11.49 -13.03
CA TYR A 43 1.49 -11.16 -11.63
C TYR A 43 2.22 -12.13 -10.71
N ASP A 44 3.29 -11.63 -10.07
CA ASP A 44 4.10 -12.38 -9.10
C ASP A 44 3.68 -11.98 -7.66
N GLN A 45 3.45 -12.95 -6.78
CA GLN A 45 3.15 -12.73 -5.36
C GLN A 45 4.31 -13.20 -4.49
N PHE A 46 4.69 -12.41 -3.50
CA PHE A 46 5.77 -12.70 -2.56
C PHE A 46 5.27 -12.53 -1.13
N ARG A 47 5.30 -13.57 -0.33
CA ARG A 47 4.65 -13.62 0.97
C ARG A 47 5.66 -13.86 2.09
N TYR A 48 5.47 -13.18 3.19
CA TYR A 48 6.09 -13.52 4.46
C TYR A 48 5.49 -14.84 5.00
N PRO A 49 6.30 -15.74 5.64
CA PRO A 49 7.73 -15.60 5.95
C PRO A 49 8.69 -16.04 4.84
N GLU A 50 8.22 -16.60 3.73
CA GLU A 50 9.09 -17.13 2.65
C GLU A 50 9.92 -16.03 2.00
N TYR A 51 9.42 -14.80 2.04
CA TYR A 51 10.12 -13.62 1.57
C TYR A 51 9.87 -12.42 2.48
N ASP A 52 10.96 -11.80 2.97
CA ASP A 52 10.93 -10.53 3.69
C ASP A 52 11.57 -9.43 2.83
N ILE A 53 10.77 -8.43 2.46
CA ILE A 53 11.23 -7.25 1.71
C ILE A 53 12.27 -6.42 2.49
N CYS A 54 12.32 -6.55 3.80
CA CYS A 54 13.34 -5.90 4.62
C CYS A 54 14.76 -6.46 4.40
N ASP A 55 14.89 -7.70 3.92
CA ASP A 55 16.18 -8.36 3.72
C ASP A 55 16.80 -8.07 2.34
N GLY A 56 16.00 -7.65 1.38
CA GLY A 56 16.51 -7.28 0.06
C GLY A 56 15.46 -7.34 -1.05
N PRO A 57 15.82 -6.87 -2.25
CA PRO A 57 14.94 -6.98 -3.40
C PRO A 57 14.88 -8.44 -3.87
N ILE A 58 13.72 -8.83 -4.45
CA ILE A 58 13.60 -10.10 -5.13
C ILE A 58 14.60 -10.17 -6.28
N ARG A 59 15.32 -11.29 -6.36
CA ARG A 59 16.38 -11.48 -7.36
C ARG A 59 15.99 -12.51 -8.40
N ASP A 60 16.52 -12.35 -9.60
CA ASP A 60 16.45 -13.34 -10.68
C ASP A 60 17.52 -14.44 -10.51
N ALA A 61 17.55 -15.39 -11.44
CA ALA A 61 18.48 -16.52 -11.41
C ALA A 61 19.97 -16.12 -11.51
N VAL A 62 20.27 -14.89 -11.97
CA VAL A 62 21.63 -14.35 -12.03
C VAL A 62 21.96 -13.39 -10.88
N GLY A 63 21.11 -13.34 -9.88
CA GLY A 63 21.31 -12.54 -8.67
C GLY A 63 21.00 -11.05 -8.79
N LYS A 64 20.42 -10.60 -9.92
CA LYS A 64 20.00 -9.20 -10.11
C LYS A 64 18.57 -8.95 -9.61
N PRO A 65 18.24 -7.75 -9.12
CA PRO A 65 16.87 -7.42 -8.78
C PRO A 65 15.91 -7.65 -9.95
N LYS A 66 14.90 -8.50 -9.77
CA LYS A 66 13.79 -8.67 -10.74
C LYS A 66 13.16 -7.32 -11.03
N LYS A 67 12.69 -7.11 -12.26
CA LYS A 67 12.15 -5.83 -12.71
C LYS A 67 10.67 -5.92 -13.01
N TYR A 68 9.93 -4.93 -12.46
CA TYR A 68 8.48 -4.81 -12.57
C TYR A 68 8.07 -3.42 -13.05
N ASP A 69 6.94 -3.36 -13.73
CA ASP A 69 6.29 -2.12 -14.10
C ASP A 69 5.48 -1.54 -12.93
N LEU A 70 4.98 -2.44 -12.06
CA LEU A 70 4.23 -2.09 -10.87
C LEU A 70 4.63 -3.01 -9.70
N VAL A 71 4.91 -2.44 -8.55
CA VAL A 71 4.96 -3.17 -7.27
C VAL A 71 3.85 -2.65 -6.38
N MET A 72 3.15 -3.56 -5.71
CA MET A 72 2.03 -3.23 -4.83
C MET A 72 2.27 -3.75 -3.42
N ALA A 73 1.82 -2.97 -2.42
CA ALA A 73 1.77 -3.40 -1.02
C ALA A 73 0.54 -2.81 -0.34
N ASN A 74 -0.35 -3.68 0.12
CA ASN A 74 -1.62 -3.31 0.71
C ASN A 74 -1.66 -3.69 2.19
N GLN A 75 -1.52 -2.73 3.08
CA GLN A 75 -1.49 -2.96 4.54
C GLN A 75 -0.37 -3.94 4.93
N VAL A 76 0.85 -3.57 4.59
CA VAL A 76 2.06 -4.36 4.86
C VAL A 76 3.13 -3.50 5.54
N TRP A 77 3.29 -2.24 5.13
CA TRP A 77 4.38 -1.37 5.59
C TRP A 77 4.32 -1.08 7.09
N GLU A 78 3.13 -1.06 7.68
CA GLU A 78 2.92 -0.92 9.13
C GLU A 78 3.54 -2.05 9.94
N HIS A 79 3.75 -3.22 9.34
CA HIS A 79 4.29 -4.41 9.98
C HIS A 79 5.82 -4.53 9.86
N LEU A 80 6.46 -3.68 9.05
CA LEU A 80 7.87 -3.80 8.74
C LEU A 80 8.76 -3.15 9.79
N ASP A 81 9.77 -3.87 10.25
CA ASP A 81 10.81 -3.35 11.15
C ASP A 81 11.71 -2.30 10.47
N ARG A 82 11.87 -2.41 9.14
CA ARG A 82 12.77 -1.55 8.35
C ARG A 82 12.07 -0.99 7.09
N PRO A 83 10.97 -0.20 7.25
CA PRO A 83 10.14 0.26 6.13
C PRO A 83 10.91 1.13 5.12
N TYR A 84 11.90 1.91 5.57
CA TYR A 84 12.78 2.67 4.69
C TYR A 84 13.64 1.75 3.79
N ALA A 85 14.29 0.74 4.37
CA ALA A 85 15.08 -0.22 3.61
C ALA A 85 14.19 -0.99 2.60
N ALA A 86 13.03 -1.46 3.05
CA ALA A 86 12.03 -2.12 2.21
C ALA A 86 11.62 -1.25 1.01
N THR A 87 11.36 0.04 1.25
CA THR A 87 11.01 0.99 0.17
C THR A 87 12.14 1.16 -0.85
N ARG A 88 13.40 1.21 -0.38
CA ARG A 88 14.57 1.22 -1.29
C ARG A 88 14.69 -0.07 -2.09
N HIS A 89 14.40 -1.22 -1.48
CA HIS A 89 14.40 -2.51 -2.17
C HIS A 89 13.32 -2.57 -3.26
N VAL A 90 12.11 -2.09 -2.95
CA VAL A 90 11.04 -1.95 -3.96
C VAL A 90 11.51 -1.05 -5.12
N ARG A 91 12.12 0.10 -4.83
CA ARG A 91 12.62 0.99 -5.89
C ARG A 91 13.67 0.30 -6.78
N GLN A 92 14.50 -0.59 -6.21
CA GLN A 92 15.44 -1.39 -7.01
C GLN A 92 14.72 -2.40 -7.93
N MET A 93 13.54 -2.90 -7.53
CA MET A 93 12.72 -3.83 -8.31
C MET A 93 11.91 -3.15 -9.42
N LEU A 94 11.75 -1.84 -9.39
CA LEU A 94 11.03 -1.14 -10.45
C LEU A 94 11.90 -0.94 -11.68
N LYS A 95 11.29 -1.01 -12.86
CA LYS A 95 11.86 -0.46 -14.10
C LYS A 95 11.90 1.07 -14.03
N LYS A 96 12.67 1.73 -14.90
CA LYS A 96 12.50 3.18 -15.12
C LYS A 96 11.08 3.43 -15.65
N GLY A 97 10.38 4.41 -15.10
CA GLY A 97 8.95 4.66 -15.38
C GLY A 97 7.99 3.75 -14.61
N GLY A 98 8.47 2.72 -13.93
CA GLY A 98 7.63 1.81 -13.12
C GLY A 98 7.12 2.46 -11.85
N HIS A 99 6.04 1.90 -11.28
CA HIS A 99 5.30 2.48 -10.16
C HIS A 99 5.34 1.61 -8.90
N PHE A 100 5.37 2.25 -7.76
CA PHE A 100 5.08 1.63 -6.46
C PHE A 100 3.77 2.18 -5.91
N TRP A 101 2.79 1.30 -5.74
CA TRP A 101 1.57 1.58 -5.00
C TRP A 101 1.66 0.98 -3.60
N VAL A 102 1.43 1.80 -2.58
CA VAL A 102 1.46 1.38 -1.17
C VAL A 102 0.29 1.99 -0.43
N ALA A 103 -0.37 1.18 0.41
CA ALA A 103 -1.46 1.60 1.27
C ALA A 103 -1.20 1.13 2.70
N VAL A 104 -1.47 2.01 3.67
CA VAL A 104 -1.15 1.84 5.09
C VAL A 104 -2.28 2.37 5.97
N PRO A 105 -2.43 1.86 7.19
CA PRO A 105 -3.34 2.45 8.16
C PRO A 105 -2.76 3.73 8.77
N PHE A 106 -3.65 4.58 9.31
CA PHE A 106 -3.26 5.70 10.15
C PHE A 106 -3.92 5.60 11.53
N PHE A 107 -5.23 5.65 11.61
CA PHE A 107 -5.96 5.54 12.87
C PHE A 107 -6.69 4.20 12.94
N ILE A 108 -6.05 3.23 13.56
CA ILE A 108 -6.59 1.90 13.87
C ILE A 108 -5.99 1.41 15.18
N PRO A 109 -6.63 0.45 15.88
CA PRO A 109 -6.05 -0.19 17.05
C PRO A 109 -4.70 -0.85 16.76
N PHE A 110 -3.95 -1.08 17.82
CA PHE A 110 -2.74 -1.92 17.76
C PHE A 110 -3.11 -3.33 17.29
N HIS A 111 -2.39 -3.84 16.29
CA HIS A 111 -2.60 -5.21 15.79
C HIS A 111 -1.30 -5.84 15.29
N ALA A 112 -0.66 -6.62 16.14
CA ALA A 112 0.56 -7.34 15.80
C ALA A 112 0.26 -8.63 15.02
N ALA A 113 0.37 -8.55 13.69
CA ALA A 113 0.20 -9.71 12.82
C ALA A 113 1.15 -9.63 11.59
N PRO A 114 2.45 -9.92 11.71
CA PRO A 114 3.19 -10.40 12.91
C PRO A 114 3.60 -9.31 13.91
N ASN A 115 3.92 -8.11 13.45
CA ASN A 115 4.38 -6.95 14.24
C ASN A 115 3.46 -5.76 13.97
N ASP A 116 3.49 -4.75 14.82
CA ASP A 116 2.83 -3.46 14.58
C ASP A 116 3.82 -2.34 14.88
N CYS A 117 4.43 -1.78 13.83
CA CYS A 117 5.61 -0.94 13.94
C CYS A 117 5.33 0.54 13.66
N SER A 118 4.43 0.86 12.70
CA SER A 118 4.34 2.22 12.19
C SER A 118 2.95 2.62 11.72
N ARG A 119 2.71 3.94 11.70
CA ARG A 119 1.54 4.60 11.12
C ARG A 119 1.98 5.80 10.30
N TRP A 120 1.33 6.05 9.16
CA TRP A 120 1.64 7.21 8.35
C TRP A 120 0.39 7.97 7.91
N SER A 121 0.42 9.30 8.07
CA SER A 121 -0.43 10.20 7.28
C SER A 121 0.03 10.20 5.81
N ALA A 122 -0.77 10.76 4.91
CA ALA A 122 -0.36 10.93 3.50
C ALA A 122 0.98 11.67 3.37
N ARG A 123 1.20 12.71 4.19
CA ARG A 123 2.47 13.46 4.21
C ARG A 123 3.64 12.61 4.68
N GLY A 124 3.46 11.84 5.76
CA GLY A 124 4.49 10.95 6.30
C GLY A 124 4.87 9.85 5.29
N LEU A 125 3.88 9.25 4.64
CA LEU A 125 4.10 8.24 3.61
C LEU A 125 4.84 8.82 2.40
N LYS A 126 4.47 10.03 1.95
CA LYS A 126 5.20 10.73 0.88
C LYS A 126 6.66 10.98 1.25
N ASN A 127 6.93 11.41 2.48
CA ASN A 127 8.30 11.68 2.95
C ASN A 127 9.14 10.39 2.97
N LEU A 128 8.59 9.27 3.44
CA LEU A 128 9.25 7.95 3.41
C LEU A 128 9.67 7.57 1.97
N LEU A 129 8.77 7.76 0.99
CA LEU A 129 9.04 7.45 -0.41
C LEU A 129 10.14 8.35 -1.00
N ILE A 130 10.09 9.66 -0.71
CA ILE A 130 11.12 10.62 -1.15
C ILE A 130 12.48 10.27 -0.53
N GLU A 131 12.52 10.01 0.76
CA GLU A 131 13.75 9.62 1.46
C GLU A 131 14.35 8.33 0.90
N ALA A 132 13.50 7.38 0.47
CA ALA A 132 13.94 6.16 -0.20
C ALA A 132 14.42 6.36 -1.65
N GLY A 133 14.35 7.59 -2.17
CA GLY A 133 14.96 8.00 -3.44
C GLY A 133 13.96 8.20 -4.60
N PHE A 134 12.64 8.22 -4.35
CA PHE A 134 11.68 8.68 -5.36
C PHE A 134 11.72 10.22 -5.47
N ALA A 135 11.59 10.76 -6.68
CA ALA A 135 11.54 12.21 -6.88
C ALA A 135 10.24 12.78 -6.28
N ALA A 136 10.31 13.94 -5.64
CA ALA A 136 9.19 14.52 -4.90
C ALA A 136 7.97 14.84 -5.76
N ASP A 137 8.20 15.20 -7.02
CA ASP A 137 7.18 15.47 -8.05
C ASP A 137 6.60 14.18 -8.66
N ALA A 138 7.31 13.05 -8.53
CA ALA A 138 6.87 11.73 -8.97
C ALA A 138 6.12 10.94 -7.88
N VAL A 139 5.85 11.54 -6.71
CA VAL A 139 5.10 10.92 -5.60
C VAL A 139 3.82 11.69 -5.34
N THR A 140 2.69 11.02 -5.52
CA THR A 140 1.38 11.52 -5.07
C THR A 140 0.86 10.63 -3.95
N SER A 141 0.37 11.26 -2.88
CA SER A 141 -0.19 10.57 -1.72
C SER A 141 -1.55 11.13 -1.34
N TRP A 142 -2.38 10.27 -0.78
CA TRP A 142 -3.73 10.58 -0.35
C TRP A 142 -3.98 9.96 1.03
N GLN A 143 -4.97 10.48 1.71
CA GLN A 143 -5.54 9.91 2.92
C GLN A 143 -7.05 10.01 2.87
N TRP A 144 -7.72 9.27 3.71
CA TRP A 144 -9.15 9.33 3.88
C TRP A 144 -9.55 8.86 5.28
N GLY A 145 -10.60 9.46 5.80
CA GLY A 145 -11.28 9.07 7.00
C GLY A 145 -12.28 10.13 7.45
N ASN A 146 -13.01 9.82 8.50
CA ASN A 146 -13.86 10.76 9.21
C ASN A 146 -14.01 10.32 10.67
N ARG A 147 -14.61 11.17 11.49
CA ARG A 147 -14.80 10.91 12.94
C ARG A 147 -15.60 9.65 13.20
N HIS A 148 -16.68 9.42 12.43
CA HIS A 148 -17.51 8.22 12.59
C HIS A 148 -16.71 6.95 12.32
N CYS A 149 -16.01 6.88 11.18
CA CYS A 149 -15.17 5.73 10.85
C CYS A 149 -14.03 5.51 11.85
N ALA A 150 -13.47 6.59 12.42
CA ALA A 150 -12.48 6.48 13.49
C ALA A 150 -13.08 5.89 14.77
N GLN A 151 -14.31 6.28 15.15
CA GLN A 151 -15.01 5.72 16.30
C GLN A 151 -15.33 4.23 16.11
N ARG A 152 -15.73 3.81 14.90
CA ARG A 152 -15.96 2.40 14.58
C ARG A 152 -14.72 1.52 14.78
N ASN A 153 -13.52 2.08 14.71
CA ASN A 153 -12.27 1.37 15.02
C ASN A 153 -12.05 1.12 16.52
N LEU A 154 -12.85 1.71 17.40
CA LEU A 154 -12.80 1.51 18.86
C LEU A 154 -13.83 0.49 19.35
N GLU A 155 -14.63 -0.10 18.46
CA GLU A 155 -15.61 -1.16 18.79
C GLU A 155 -14.91 -2.49 19.07
N GLU A 156 -15.61 -3.39 19.77
CA GLU A 156 -15.07 -4.72 20.13
C GLU A 156 -14.76 -5.59 18.91
N VAL A 157 -15.59 -5.48 17.85
CA VAL A 157 -15.39 -6.23 16.61
C VAL A 157 -14.53 -5.42 15.65
N TRP A 158 -13.32 -5.89 15.42
CA TRP A 158 -12.37 -5.23 14.55
C TRP A 158 -11.75 -6.21 13.52
N PRO A 159 -11.49 -5.82 12.26
CA PRO A 159 -11.81 -4.51 11.67
C PRO A 159 -13.31 -4.35 11.38
N PRO A 160 -13.85 -3.11 11.48
CA PRO A 160 -15.26 -2.87 11.19
C PRO A 160 -15.57 -3.15 9.72
N GLU A 161 -16.70 -3.82 9.49
CA GLU A 161 -17.26 -3.98 8.14
C GLU A 161 -18.03 -2.72 7.75
N TYR A 162 -18.02 -2.41 6.45
CA TYR A 162 -18.75 -1.25 5.93
C TYR A 162 -20.25 -1.55 5.85
N GLU A 163 -21.05 -0.70 6.46
CA GLU A 163 -22.51 -0.72 6.44
C GLU A 163 -23.03 0.48 5.67
N THR A 164 -23.72 0.21 4.53
CA THR A 164 -24.11 1.25 3.56
C THR A 164 -25.02 2.32 4.16
N ASP A 165 -25.90 1.94 5.08
CA ASP A 165 -26.93 2.82 5.62
C ASP A 165 -26.47 3.64 6.83
N THR A 166 -25.38 3.25 7.46
CA THR A 166 -24.91 3.84 8.73
C THR A 166 -23.53 4.47 8.65
N ASP A 167 -22.68 4.01 7.73
CA ASP A 167 -21.31 4.51 7.61
C ASP A 167 -21.19 5.60 6.53
N PRO A 168 -21.08 6.89 6.91
CA PRO A 168 -20.84 7.97 5.96
C PRO A 168 -19.46 7.85 5.32
N LEU A 169 -19.36 8.18 4.04
CA LEU A 169 -18.11 8.13 3.27
C LEU A 169 -17.57 9.52 2.91
N ASP A 170 -18.06 10.56 3.56
CA ASP A 170 -17.47 11.91 3.53
C ASP A 170 -16.03 11.88 4.07
N ASP A 171 -15.25 12.88 3.70
CA ASP A 171 -13.85 13.00 4.10
C ASP A 171 -13.69 14.13 5.14
N ASP A 172 -13.13 13.80 6.29
CA ASP A 172 -12.66 14.78 7.28
C ASP A 172 -11.12 14.74 7.30
N PRO A 173 -10.45 15.73 6.70
CA PRO A 173 -8.98 15.78 6.65
C PRO A 173 -8.29 15.75 8.01
N ALA A 174 -9.00 16.10 9.09
CA ALA A 174 -8.49 16.08 10.46
C ALA A 174 -8.57 14.68 11.10
N MET A 175 -9.34 13.75 10.49
CA MET A 175 -9.59 12.41 11.04
C MET A 175 -9.30 11.29 10.03
N PRO A 176 -8.09 11.23 9.43
CA PRO A 176 -7.75 10.16 8.49
C PRO A 176 -7.65 8.82 9.22
N ILE A 177 -8.15 7.75 8.60
CA ILE A 177 -8.00 6.37 9.10
C ILE A 177 -7.02 5.55 8.26
N CYS A 178 -6.80 5.93 7.01
CA CYS A 178 -5.83 5.29 6.13
C CYS A 178 -5.14 6.31 5.21
N ALA A 179 -3.97 5.93 4.71
CA ALA A 179 -3.24 6.67 3.69
C ALA A 179 -2.74 5.72 2.59
N TRP A 180 -2.54 6.24 1.38
CA TRP A 180 -1.91 5.51 0.28
C TRP A 180 -1.15 6.45 -0.63
N ALA A 181 -0.25 5.87 -1.42
CA ALA A 181 0.56 6.63 -2.36
C ALA A 181 0.80 5.84 -3.64
N LEU A 182 1.03 6.58 -4.73
CA LEU A 182 1.58 6.10 -5.98
C LEU A 182 2.87 6.88 -6.25
N ALA A 183 3.99 6.17 -6.39
CA ALA A 183 5.30 6.74 -6.64
C ALA A 183 5.87 6.17 -7.93
N GLN A 184 6.36 7.01 -8.85
CA GLN A 184 7.00 6.58 -10.09
C GLN A 184 8.52 6.63 -9.95
N ARG A 185 9.20 5.57 -10.40
CA ARG A 185 10.66 5.59 -10.54
C ARG A 185 11.05 6.34 -11.80
N THR A 186 11.56 7.53 -11.67
CA THR A 186 12.20 8.32 -12.73
C THR A 186 13.61 7.82 -13.05
#